data_40f54a6e4600eab28b45d6085ae428b3
#
_entry.id   40f54a6e4600eab28b45d6085ae428b3
#
_cell.length_a   1.000
_cell.length_b   1.000
_cell.length_c   1.000
_cell.angle_alpha   90.00
_cell.angle_beta   90.00
_cell.angle_gamma   90.00
#
_symmetry.space_group_name_H-M   'P 1'
#
loop_
_entity.id
_entity.type
_entity.pdbx_description
1 polymer ?
#
loop_
_entity_poly.entity_id
_entity_poly.type
_entity_poly.pdbx_seq_one_letter_code
_entity_poly.pdbx_strand_id
1 'polypeptide(L)' 'MPKKLEERLKKEGQAKGLTGKRLDAYIYGALRKTGWEPPKKKER' A
#
# COMPACT_ATOMS: atom_id res chain seq x y z
N MET A 1 7.51 -5.63 2.85
CA MET A 1 6.93 -5.25 1.56
C MET A 1 8.00 -4.64 0.66
N PRO A 2 7.87 -4.84 -0.62
CA PRO A 2 8.88 -4.35 -1.56
C PRO A 2 8.89 -2.83 -1.54
N LYS A 3 10.03 -2.28 -1.18
CA LYS A 3 10.15 -0.86 -1.10
C LYS A 3 9.89 -0.13 -2.40
N LYS A 4 10.43 -0.64 -3.46
CA LYS A 4 10.26 0.02 -4.75
C LYS A 4 8.81 0.03 -5.18
N LEU A 5 8.14 -1.08 -4.99
CA LEU A 5 6.75 -1.17 -5.38
C LEU A 5 5.89 -0.28 -4.49
N GLU A 6 6.22 -0.25 -3.22
CA GLU A 6 5.50 0.59 -2.30
C GLU A 6 5.62 2.06 -2.69
N GLU A 7 6.81 2.50 -3.01
CA GLU A 7 6.99 3.89 -3.38
C GLU A 7 6.25 4.24 -4.66
N ARG A 8 6.27 3.32 -5.60
CA ARG A 8 5.57 3.55 -6.84
C ARG A 8 4.08 3.70 -6.60
N LEU A 9 3.51 2.79 -5.81
CA LEU A 9 2.10 2.84 -5.52
C LEU A 9 1.76 4.10 -4.72
N LYS A 10 2.66 4.49 -3.86
CA LYS A 10 2.45 5.69 -3.08
C LYS A 10 2.35 6.91 -4.00
N LYS A 11 3.24 7.00 -4.95
CA LYS A 11 3.20 8.11 -5.88
C LYS A 11 1.94 8.09 -6.70
N GLU A 12 1.56 6.91 -7.16
CA GLU A 12 0.35 6.81 -7.95
C GLU A 12 -0.87 7.20 -7.16
N GLY A 13 -0.93 6.76 -5.91
CA GLY A 13 -2.04 7.11 -5.06
C GLY A 13 -2.11 8.61 -4.83
N GLN A 14 -0.97 9.22 -4.60
CA GLN A 14 -0.94 10.66 -4.39
C GLN A 14 -1.37 11.40 -5.64
N ALA A 15 -0.99 10.89 -6.78
CA ALA A 15 -1.39 11.52 -8.04
C ALA A 15 -2.90 11.45 -8.21
N LYS A 16 -3.54 10.47 -7.60
CA LYS A 16 -4.98 10.36 -7.66
C LYS A 16 -5.65 11.16 -6.56
N GLY A 17 -4.89 11.80 -5.72
CA GLY A 17 -5.46 12.60 -4.65
C GLY A 17 -5.67 11.84 -3.36
N LEU A 18 -5.12 10.65 -3.26
CA LEU A 18 -5.28 9.86 -2.04
C LEU A 18 -4.26 10.28 -1.01
N THR A 19 -4.67 10.32 0.23
CA THR A 19 -3.77 10.68 1.31
C THR A 19 -4.18 9.93 2.56
N GLY A 20 -3.27 9.86 3.51
CA GLY A 20 -3.57 9.26 4.79
C GLY A 20 -4.00 7.82 4.65
N LYS A 21 -5.09 7.49 5.32
CA LYS A 21 -5.56 6.12 5.32
C LYS A 21 -5.97 5.63 3.94
N ARG A 22 -6.50 6.52 3.16
CA ARG A 22 -6.92 6.13 1.82
C ARG A 22 -5.71 5.72 1.00
N LEU A 23 -4.62 6.45 1.14
CA LEU A 23 -3.41 6.10 0.43
C LEU A 23 -2.91 4.74 0.88
N ASP A 24 -2.93 4.49 2.18
CA ASP A 24 -2.51 3.21 2.70
C ASP A 24 -3.37 2.09 2.13
N ALA A 25 -4.67 2.28 2.11
CA ALA A 25 -5.57 1.26 1.61
C ALA A 25 -5.29 0.98 0.14
N TYR A 26 -5.01 2.02 -0.61
CA TYR A 26 -4.71 1.85 -2.02
C TYR A 26 -3.44 1.02 -2.20
N ILE A 27 -2.41 1.35 -1.43
CA ILE A 27 -1.15 0.63 -1.53
C ILE A 27 -1.32 -0.83 -1.15
N TYR A 28 -1.97 -1.08 -0.03
CA TYR A 28 -2.17 -2.46 0.41
C TYR A 28 -2.99 -3.25 -0.60
N GLY A 29 -4.04 -2.64 -1.11
CA GLY A 29 -4.88 -3.33 -2.07
C GLY A 29 -4.11 -3.70 -3.31
N ALA A 30 -3.28 -2.79 -3.80
CA ALA A 30 -2.50 -3.06 -4.98
C ALA A 30 -1.44 -4.12 -4.72
N LEU A 31 -0.82 -4.07 -3.56
CA LEU A 31 0.20 -5.06 -3.22
C LEU A 31 -0.40 -6.45 -3.12
N ARG A 32 -1.57 -6.56 -2.53
CA ARG A 32 -2.20 -7.86 -2.41
C ARG A 32 -2.52 -8.45 -3.76
N LYS A 33 -2.80 -7.61 -4.71
CA LYS A 33 -3.08 -8.10 -6.05
C LYS A 33 -1.85 -8.73 -6.67
N THR A 34 -0.67 -8.29 -6.27
CA THR A 34 0.55 -8.87 -6.79
C THR A 34 0.96 -10.13 -6.04
N GLY A 35 0.19 -10.52 -5.03
CA GLY A 35 0.50 -11.71 -4.28
C GLY A 35 1.19 -11.46 -2.96
N TRP A 36 1.44 -10.21 -2.62
CA TRP A 36 2.09 -9.88 -1.38
C TRP A 36 1.07 -9.83 -0.25
N GLU A 37 1.46 -10.28 0.92
CA GLU A 37 0.58 -10.21 2.08
C GLU A 37 1.25 -9.44 3.19
N PRO A 38 0.51 -8.61 3.89
CA PRO A 38 1.11 -7.84 4.99
C PRO A 38 1.42 -8.75 6.15
N PRO A 39 2.44 -8.43 6.92
CA PRO A 39 2.77 -9.21 8.10
C PRO A 39 1.63 -9.11 9.09
N LYS A 40 1.41 -10.18 9.83
CA LYS A 40 0.37 -10.17 10.80
C LYS A 40 0.68 -9.21 11.88
N LYS A 41 -0.18 -8.38 12.18
CA LYS A 41 0.09 -7.46 13.21
C LYS A 41 -0.30 -8.03 14.47
N LYS A 42 0.21 -7.93 15.38
CA LYS A 42 -0.16 -8.45 16.52
C LYS A 42 -0.89 -7.67 17.25
N GLU A 43 -1.59 -7.54 17.55
CA GLU A 43 -2.34 -6.67 18.03
C GLU A 43 -2.53 -6.75 19.12
N ARG A 44 -2.47 -6.82 19.64
CA ARG A 44 -2.80 -6.86 20.62
C ARG A 44 -2.95 -6.96 21.04
#